data_0b55e0b270c70b43c07a6f7ef0dd38d2
#
_entry.id   0b55e0b270c70b43c07a6f7ef0dd38d2
#
_cell.length_a   1.000
_cell.length_b   1.000
_cell.length_c   1.000
_cell.angle_alpha   90.00
_cell.angle_beta   90.00
_cell.angle_gamma   90.00
#
_symmetry.space_group_name_H-M   'P 1'
#
loop_
_entity.id
_entity.type
_entity.pdbx_description
1 polymer ?
#
loop_
_entity_poly.entity_id
_entity_poly.type
_entity_poly.pdbx_seq_one_letter_code
_entity_poly.pdbx_strand_id
1 'polypeptide(L)'
;MKTIKLTLLALAVSSASGYALANGLAINEQSVSGMGTSFAGRSSSAQDASTIYGNPAGMSRLGREVSLGGAYIHAKIDIKDASGRYATGTQVPGSNDGDMVPNSVVPFGYFVTPVDDRLHFGLGVYVPYALISNYEHAFQGRYQGQASKVEVITIQPTVSYKITDKVSVGFGPTINRIEGKLNSNLTAGAFGGGDAQVKVDGDDTAYGFNVGVLADLTDDLTFGLTYHSKVSYKLKGHTEVTGAGSANPTFNALLGRLNGKYDGSLNLTLPESTDASFTYRLNNDWTLYAGATWTRWSRLQSITVENEGTPTLPAPIGNRLGEVTEEFNWKDTWSYALGAAYQLNPQWVLRAGMAIDPSPVDNADRNVRVPVGDRKTFSLGAGWSPTKEMTIDVAYAYLWEDNVKVNRAPDALRGGYNAKYDNSAHGLGAQLTYRF
;
A
#
# COMPACT_ATOMS: atom_id res chain seq x y z
N MET A 1 -23.40 27.73 7.15
CA MET A 1 -22.32 27.24 8.02
C MET A 1 -22.23 25.71 8.18
N LYS A 2 -23.08 24.89 7.55
CA LYS A 2 -23.00 23.41 7.66
C LYS A 2 -22.15 22.72 6.58
N THR A 3 -21.87 23.37 5.48
CA THR A 3 -21.09 22.84 4.35
C THR A 3 -19.56 22.89 4.53
N ILE A 4 -19.04 23.72 5.44
CA ILE A 4 -17.60 23.92 5.65
C ILE A 4 -16.95 22.76 6.43
N LYS A 5 -17.71 22.02 7.25
CA LYS A 5 -17.15 20.97 8.11
C LYS A 5 -16.83 19.65 7.38
N LEU A 6 -17.54 19.34 6.30
CA LEU A 6 -17.22 18.15 5.48
C LEU A 6 -16.03 18.38 4.53
N THR A 7 -15.86 19.63 4.07
CA THR A 7 -14.74 19.98 3.18
C THR A 7 -13.38 19.95 3.89
N LEU A 8 -13.33 20.24 5.20
CA LEU A 8 -12.10 20.19 6.00
C LEU A 8 -11.62 18.74 6.26
N LEU A 9 -12.53 17.77 6.39
CA LEU A 9 -12.17 16.36 6.55
C LEU A 9 -11.62 15.77 5.22
N ALA A 10 -12.19 16.17 4.09
CA ALA A 10 -11.73 15.75 2.76
C ALA A 10 -10.39 16.43 2.37
N LEU A 11 -10.13 17.65 2.80
CA LEU A 11 -8.89 18.39 2.55
C LEU A 11 -7.69 17.84 3.38
N ALA A 12 -7.93 17.30 4.58
CA ALA A 12 -6.87 16.71 5.41
C ALA A 12 -6.35 15.38 4.84
N VAL A 13 -7.15 14.66 4.04
CA VAL A 13 -6.77 13.38 3.42
C VAL A 13 -6.12 13.58 2.04
N SER A 14 -6.37 14.71 1.36
CA SER A 14 -5.88 14.97 -0.01
C SER A 14 -4.39 15.31 -0.13
N SER A 15 -3.65 15.44 0.97
CA SER A 15 -2.19 15.66 0.97
C SER A 15 -1.38 14.42 1.34
N ALA A 16 -2.04 13.27 1.47
CA ALA A 16 -1.40 12.03 1.86
C ALA A 16 -0.70 11.37 0.68
N SER A 17 0.60 11.45 0.65
CA SER A 17 1.42 10.61 -0.22
C SER A 17 1.73 9.33 0.55
N GLY A 18 1.01 8.25 0.24
CA GLY A 18 1.19 6.95 0.90
C GLY A 18 2.31 6.12 0.30
N TYR A 19 2.88 5.24 1.10
CA TYR A 19 4.03 4.39 0.75
C TYR A 19 3.80 2.95 1.17
N ALA A 20 4.06 2.04 0.24
CA ALA A 20 4.18 0.63 0.56
C ALA A 20 5.66 0.23 0.62
N LEU A 21 6.08 -0.32 1.74
CA LEU A 21 7.23 -1.18 1.81
C LEU A 21 6.74 -2.51 2.38
N ALA A 22 6.93 -3.61 1.62
CA ALA A 22 6.49 -4.99 1.80
C ALA A 22 4.98 -5.19 2.03
N ASN A 23 4.48 -6.39 1.93
CA ASN A 23 3.14 -6.79 1.58
C ASN A 23 2.66 -6.19 0.23
N GLY A 24 3.58 -6.14 -0.75
CA GLY A 24 3.27 -5.61 -2.08
C GLY A 24 2.89 -4.13 -2.03
N LEU A 25 1.63 -3.81 -2.32
CA LEU A 25 1.08 -2.45 -2.32
C LEU A 25 0.22 -2.13 -1.10
N ALA A 26 -0.01 -3.09 -0.18
CA ALA A 26 -0.91 -2.92 0.95
C ALA A 26 -0.28 -2.08 2.07
N ILE A 27 -1.07 -1.16 2.63
CA ILE A 27 -0.73 -0.31 3.77
C ILE A 27 -1.41 -0.86 5.01
N ASN A 28 -0.61 -1.27 6.00
CA ASN A 28 -1.11 -1.79 7.28
C ASN A 28 -1.51 -0.68 8.27
N GLU A 29 -0.95 0.51 8.13
CA GLU A 29 -0.97 1.62 9.07
C GLU A 29 -2.32 2.34 9.10
N GLN A 30 -3.41 1.59 9.35
CA GLN A 30 -4.79 2.07 9.44
C GLN A 30 -5.26 2.29 10.88
N SER A 31 -4.40 2.03 11.87
CA SER A 31 -4.68 2.17 13.30
C SER A 31 -3.36 2.29 14.08
N VAL A 32 -3.24 3.26 14.97
CA VAL A 32 -2.03 3.39 15.81
C VAL A 32 -2.08 2.47 17.02
N SER A 33 -3.25 2.23 17.59
CA SER A 33 -3.43 1.23 18.64
C SER A 33 -3.06 -0.17 18.14
N GLY A 34 -3.47 -0.52 16.90
CA GLY A 34 -3.09 -1.76 16.22
C GLY A 34 -1.61 -1.81 15.84
N MET A 35 -1.02 -0.70 15.39
CA MET A 35 0.40 -0.59 15.07
C MET A 35 1.29 -0.98 16.26
N GLY A 36 0.89 -0.60 17.49
CA GLY A 36 1.62 -0.96 18.70
C GLY A 36 1.74 -2.45 18.99
N THR A 37 0.86 -3.28 18.40
CA THR A 37 0.89 -4.75 18.49
C THR A 37 1.26 -5.43 17.17
N SER A 38 1.89 -4.70 16.23
CA SER A 38 2.12 -5.18 14.85
C SER A 38 0.86 -5.73 14.19
N PHE A 39 -0.30 -5.17 14.52
CA PHE A 39 -1.64 -5.54 14.01
C PHE A 39 -2.09 -6.97 14.34
N ALA A 40 -1.52 -7.63 15.36
CA ALA A 40 -1.78 -9.02 15.71
C ALA A 40 -3.25 -9.32 16.05
N GLY A 41 -3.97 -8.37 16.65
CA GLY A 41 -5.39 -8.48 16.98
C GLY A 41 -6.33 -7.74 16.02
N ARG A 42 -5.93 -7.50 14.78
CA ARG A 42 -6.64 -6.62 13.84
C ARG A 42 -8.14 -6.90 13.75
N SER A 43 -8.53 -8.16 13.57
CA SER A 43 -9.94 -8.54 13.41
C SER A 43 -10.64 -8.90 14.72
N SER A 44 -9.94 -9.03 15.85
CA SER A 44 -10.53 -9.50 17.12
C SER A 44 -10.54 -8.49 18.26
N SER A 45 -9.73 -7.41 18.21
CA SER A 45 -9.52 -6.55 19.37
C SER A 45 -10.56 -5.45 19.58
N ALA A 46 -11.13 -4.88 18.52
CA ALA A 46 -12.14 -3.81 18.55
C ALA A 46 -11.86 -2.71 19.60
N GLN A 47 -10.61 -2.17 19.61
CA GLN A 47 -10.16 -1.23 20.63
C GLN A 47 -10.71 0.19 20.44
N ASP A 48 -10.95 0.61 19.20
CA ASP A 48 -11.43 1.93 18.82
C ASP A 48 -12.09 1.90 17.43
N ALA A 49 -12.54 3.04 16.93
CA ALA A 49 -13.30 3.15 15.68
C ALA A 49 -12.53 2.66 14.44
N SER A 50 -11.22 2.45 14.49
CA SER A 50 -10.44 1.85 13.40
C SER A 50 -10.83 0.39 13.11
N THR A 51 -11.62 -0.23 14.00
CA THR A 51 -12.26 -1.53 13.75
C THR A 51 -13.12 -1.53 12.49
N ILE A 52 -13.61 -0.38 12.00
CA ILE A 52 -14.30 -0.26 10.71
C ILE A 52 -13.45 -0.89 9.58
N TYR A 53 -12.15 -0.64 9.56
CA TYR A 53 -11.22 -1.30 8.66
C TYR A 53 -10.87 -2.70 9.14
N GLY A 54 -10.46 -2.85 10.41
CA GLY A 54 -9.92 -4.10 10.94
C GLY A 54 -10.94 -5.25 10.97
N ASN A 55 -12.15 -4.98 11.47
CA ASN A 55 -13.31 -5.87 11.47
C ASN A 55 -14.58 -5.06 11.71
N PRO A 56 -15.43 -4.86 10.71
CA PRO A 56 -16.65 -4.07 10.86
C PRO A 56 -17.61 -4.59 11.95
N ALA A 57 -17.55 -5.89 12.28
CA ALA A 57 -18.34 -6.46 13.37
C ALA A 57 -17.97 -5.90 14.76
N GLY A 58 -16.72 -5.43 14.92
CA GLY A 58 -16.22 -4.87 16.17
C GLY A 58 -16.92 -3.58 16.60
N MET A 59 -17.55 -2.85 15.68
CA MET A 59 -18.29 -1.63 16.02
C MET A 59 -19.41 -1.88 17.06
N SER A 60 -19.96 -3.11 17.08
CA SER A 60 -21.00 -3.50 18.05
C SER A 60 -20.55 -3.44 19.52
N ARG A 61 -19.25 -3.28 19.77
CA ARG A 61 -18.65 -3.17 21.12
C ARG A 61 -18.32 -1.74 21.51
N LEU A 62 -18.52 -0.80 20.61
CA LEU A 62 -18.12 0.59 20.79
C LEU A 62 -19.34 1.48 21.06
N GLY A 63 -19.14 2.51 21.86
CA GLY A 63 -20.05 3.62 21.98
C GLY A 63 -19.95 4.58 20.80
N ARG A 64 -20.49 5.78 20.96
CA ARG A 64 -20.27 6.85 19.98
C ARG A 64 -18.86 7.38 20.13
N GLU A 65 -18.05 7.25 19.08
CA GLU A 65 -16.68 7.72 19.11
C GLU A 65 -16.15 8.11 17.73
N VAL A 66 -15.10 8.93 17.74
CA VAL A 66 -14.30 9.27 16.58
C VAL A 66 -12.83 8.95 16.85
N SER A 67 -12.16 8.34 15.88
CA SER A 67 -10.70 8.12 15.92
C SER A 67 -10.07 8.81 14.71
N LEU A 68 -9.10 9.68 14.93
CA LEU A 68 -8.35 10.40 13.91
C LEU A 68 -6.87 10.17 14.14
N GLY A 69 -6.13 9.87 13.11
CA GLY A 69 -4.71 9.62 13.26
C GLY A 69 -3.97 9.49 11.94
N GLY A 70 -2.71 9.11 12.07
CA GLY A 70 -1.85 8.79 10.95
C GLY A 70 -0.53 8.22 11.40
N ALA A 71 0.16 7.60 10.44
CA ALA A 71 1.50 7.08 10.61
C ALA A 71 2.47 7.82 9.68
N TYR A 72 3.54 8.38 10.23
CA TYR A 72 4.69 8.88 9.49
C TYR A 72 5.64 7.73 9.22
N ILE A 73 6.08 7.57 7.98
CA ILE A 73 6.98 6.52 7.53
C ILE A 73 8.23 7.14 6.94
N HIS A 74 9.38 6.71 7.43
CA HIS A 74 10.70 7.01 6.90
C HIS A 74 11.38 5.71 6.48
N ALA A 75 11.54 5.52 5.16
CA ALA A 75 12.23 4.39 4.60
C ALA A 75 13.69 4.72 4.32
N LYS A 76 14.56 3.74 4.53
CA LYS A 76 15.96 3.76 4.17
C LYS A 76 16.24 2.60 3.21
N ILE A 77 16.70 2.93 2.02
CA ILE A 77 16.97 1.99 0.95
C ILE A 77 18.43 2.15 0.51
N ASP A 78 19.25 1.16 0.79
CA ASP A 78 20.63 1.11 0.34
C ASP A 78 20.75 0.18 -0.87
N ILE A 79 21.24 0.68 -2.01
CA ILE A 79 21.45 -0.11 -3.23
C ILE A 79 22.91 -0.55 -3.31
N LYS A 80 23.14 -1.85 -3.49
CA LYS A 80 24.46 -2.48 -3.54
C LYS A 80 24.63 -3.31 -4.81
N ASP A 81 25.89 -3.49 -5.25
CA ASP A 81 26.27 -4.33 -6.39
C ASP A 81 25.46 -4.01 -7.65
N ALA A 82 25.12 -2.73 -7.85
CA ALA A 82 24.22 -2.31 -8.91
C ALA A 82 24.94 -2.18 -10.25
N SER A 83 24.27 -2.61 -11.33
CA SER A 83 24.76 -2.41 -12.70
C SER A 83 23.62 -2.37 -13.70
N GLY A 84 23.56 -1.30 -14.50
CA GLY A 84 22.71 -1.22 -15.69
C GLY A 84 23.48 -1.59 -16.95
N ARG A 85 22.84 -2.29 -17.91
CA ARG A 85 23.46 -2.65 -19.20
C ARG A 85 22.46 -2.46 -20.33
N TYR A 86 22.96 -1.91 -21.44
CA TYR A 86 22.19 -1.90 -22.70
C TYR A 86 22.12 -3.31 -23.32
N ALA A 87 21.24 -3.52 -24.29
CA ALA A 87 21.17 -4.77 -25.05
C ALA A 87 22.49 -5.13 -25.77
N THR A 88 23.33 -4.14 -26.05
CA THR A 88 24.69 -4.32 -26.61
C THR A 88 25.72 -4.85 -25.60
N GLY A 89 25.32 -4.97 -24.30
CA GLY A 89 26.23 -5.34 -23.21
C GLY A 89 27.00 -4.15 -22.60
N THR A 90 26.97 -2.99 -23.22
CA THR A 90 27.64 -1.77 -22.72
C THR A 90 26.95 -1.29 -21.43
N GLN A 91 27.73 -0.79 -20.49
CA GLN A 91 27.21 -0.28 -19.22
C GLN A 91 26.39 0.99 -19.43
N VAL A 92 25.24 1.07 -18.75
CA VAL A 92 24.45 2.29 -18.67
C VAL A 92 25.16 3.30 -17.75
N PRO A 93 25.45 4.52 -18.24
CA PRO A 93 26.01 5.54 -17.36
C PRO A 93 24.97 6.03 -16.36
N GLY A 94 25.44 6.38 -15.15
CA GLY A 94 24.55 6.92 -14.11
C GLY A 94 24.96 6.51 -12.70
N SER A 95 24.03 6.68 -11.77
CA SER A 95 24.19 6.47 -10.34
C SER A 95 23.17 5.48 -9.78
N ASN A 96 23.31 5.13 -8.51
CA ASN A 96 22.41 4.25 -7.75
C ASN A 96 22.41 4.72 -6.29
N ASP A 97 21.88 5.93 -6.06
CA ASP A 97 22.00 6.60 -4.74
C ASP A 97 21.10 5.95 -3.66
N GLY A 98 20.08 5.17 -4.05
CA GLY A 98 19.10 4.61 -3.10
C GLY A 98 18.10 5.67 -2.61
N ASP A 99 17.53 5.42 -1.42
CA ASP A 99 16.58 6.34 -0.75
C ASP A 99 15.48 6.91 -1.68
N MET A 100 15.07 6.08 -2.67
CA MET A 100 14.06 6.45 -3.66
C MET A 100 12.64 6.54 -3.09
N VAL A 101 12.46 6.26 -1.81
CA VAL A 101 11.16 6.35 -1.12
C VAL A 101 11.14 7.61 -0.26
N PRO A 102 10.41 8.67 -0.63
CA PRO A 102 10.36 9.89 0.16
C PRO A 102 9.58 9.69 1.47
N ASN A 103 9.80 10.54 2.47
CA ASN A 103 9.08 10.54 3.74
C ASN A 103 7.58 10.76 3.57
N SER A 104 6.76 10.13 4.41
CA SER A 104 5.33 10.08 4.19
C SER A 104 4.44 9.97 5.39
N VAL A 105 3.21 10.37 5.19
CA VAL A 105 2.14 10.27 6.19
C VAL A 105 0.98 9.49 5.60
N VAL A 106 0.53 8.44 6.31
CA VAL A 106 -0.69 7.68 6.01
C VAL A 106 -1.78 8.13 6.97
N PRO A 107 -2.71 9.00 6.56
CA PRO A 107 -3.79 9.47 7.43
C PRO A 107 -4.97 8.52 7.40
N PHE A 108 -5.74 8.52 8.47
CA PHE A 108 -7.03 7.85 8.55
C PHE A 108 -7.98 8.57 9.50
N GLY A 109 -9.27 8.32 9.32
CA GLY A 109 -10.30 8.84 10.19
C GLY A 109 -11.51 7.91 10.22
N TYR A 110 -12.06 7.67 11.41
CA TYR A 110 -13.18 6.78 11.63
C TYR A 110 -14.19 7.39 12.60
N PHE A 111 -15.44 7.08 12.37
CA PHE A 111 -16.55 7.45 13.25
C PHE A 111 -17.48 6.25 13.44
N VAL A 112 -17.86 5.97 14.68
CA VAL A 112 -18.83 4.93 15.04
C VAL A 112 -19.91 5.54 15.91
N THR A 113 -21.14 5.11 15.73
CA THR A 113 -22.26 5.46 16.60
C THR A 113 -23.25 4.30 16.71
N PRO A 114 -23.70 3.96 17.93
CA PRO A 114 -24.86 3.07 18.09
C PRO A 114 -26.12 3.75 17.53
N VAL A 115 -26.96 2.98 16.84
CA VAL A 115 -28.30 3.36 16.40
C VAL A 115 -29.31 2.87 17.44
N ASP A 116 -29.12 1.63 17.91
CA ASP A 116 -29.83 0.99 19.02
C ASP A 116 -28.89 0.00 19.73
N ASP A 117 -29.38 -0.83 20.63
CA ASP A 117 -28.61 -1.78 21.44
C ASP A 117 -27.93 -2.88 20.61
N ARG A 118 -28.32 -3.06 19.35
CA ARG A 118 -27.82 -4.11 18.46
C ARG A 118 -27.20 -3.58 17.18
N LEU A 119 -27.69 -2.45 16.68
CA LEU A 119 -27.30 -1.88 15.38
C LEU A 119 -26.35 -0.70 15.58
N HIS A 120 -25.21 -0.74 14.90
CA HIS A 120 -24.24 0.36 14.86
C HIS A 120 -24.00 0.79 13.43
N PHE A 121 -23.79 2.08 13.26
CA PHE A 121 -23.36 2.69 12.01
C PHE A 121 -21.94 3.25 12.16
N GLY A 122 -21.15 3.17 11.09
CA GLY A 122 -19.81 3.73 11.05
C GLY A 122 -19.48 4.33 9.70
N LEU A 123 -18.45 5.16 9.69
CA LEU A 123 -17.85 5.75 8.49
C LEU A 123 -16.33 5.78 8.65
N GLY A 124 -15.63 5.18 7.69
CA GLY A 124 -14.16 5.21 7.61
C GLY A 124 -13.69 5.94 6.36
N VAL A 125 -12.56 6.66 6.49
CA VAL A 125 -11.78 7.21 5.37
C VAL A 125 -10.33 6.88 5.62
N TYR A 126 -9.69 6.16 4.69
CA TYR A 126 -8.35 5.61 4.89
C TYR A 126 -7.66 5.26 3.55
N VAL A 127 -6.38 4.90 3.61
CA VAL A 127 -5.51 4.59 2.45
C VAL A 127 -5.05 3.13 2.52
N PRO A 128 -5.79 2.15 1.98
CA PRO A 128 -5.45 0.73 2.12
C PRO A 128 -4.31 0.25 1.22
N TYR A 129 -4.07 0.95 0.11
CA TYR A 129 -3.02 0.63 -0.85
C TYR A 129 -2.32 1.88 -1.31
N ALA A 130 -1.00 1.83 -1.33
CA ALA A 130 -0.17 2.86 -1.93
C ALA A 130 1.21 2.33 -2.31
N LEU A 131 1.84 3.00 -3.27
CA LEU A 131 3.23 2.79 -3.69
C LEU A 131 3.81 4.14 -4.07
N ILE A 132 5.06 4.38 -3.67
CA ILE A 132 5.86 5.41 -4.30
C ILE A 132 7.32 4.97 -4.37
N SER A 133 7.91 5.20 -5.53
CA SER A 133 9.35 5.15 -5.76
C SER A 133 9.74 6.32 -6.67
N ASN A 134 10.84 6.96 -6.38
CA ASN A 134 11.33 8.10 -7.14
C ASN A 134 12.86 8.09 -7.14
N TYR A 135 13.43 7.33 -8.07
CA TYR A 135 14.87 7.27 -8.25
C TYR A 135 15.40 8.57 -8.85
N GLU A 136 16.66 8.84 -8.63
CA GLU A 136 17.37 9.97 -9.21
C GLU A 136 17.33 9.93 -10.76
N HIS A 137 17.47 11.10 -11.39
CA HIS A 137 17.33 11.21 -12.86
C HIS A 137 18.35 10.35 -13.63
N ALA A 138 19.55 10.22 -13.08
CA ALA A 138 20.65 9.44 -13.67
C ALA A 138 20.63 7.95 -13.24
N PHE A 139 19.56 7.44 -12.65
CA PHE A 139 19.47 6.07 -12.19
C PHE A 139 19.81 5.06 -13.29
N GLN A 140 20.72 4.12 -13.02
CA GLN A 140 21.12 3.11 -14.02
C GLN A 140 19.98 2.16 -14.43
N GLY A 141 18.99 1.97 -13.57
CA GLY A 141 17.79 1.15 -13.84
C GLY A 141 16.61 1.93 -14.45
N ARG A 142 16.77 3.19 -14.87
CA ARG A 142 15.68 4.09 -15.32
C ARG A 142 14.85 3.58 -16.50
N TYR A 143 15.38 2.63 -17.26
CA TYR A 143 14.64 1.98 -18.37
C TYR A 143 13.67 0.90 -17.87
N GLN A 144 13.88 0.38 -16.68
CA GLN A 144 12.99 -0.56 -16.00
C GLN A 144 11.93 0.18 -15.16
N GLY A 145 12.26 1.39 -14.66
CA GLY A 145 11.38 2.25 -13.90
C GLY A 145 12.17 3.36 -13.24
N GLN A 146 11.70 4.59 -13.33
CA GLN A 146 12.32 5.75 -12.69
C GLN A 146 11.49 6.25 -11.52
N ALA A 147 10.19 6.44 -11.74
CA ALA A 147 9.27 6.82 -10.68
C ALA A 147 7.97 6.04 -10.81
N SER A 148 7.35 5.76 -9.68
CA SER A 148 6.04 5.14 -9.59
C SER A 148 5.29 5.79 -8.43
N LYS A 149 4.02 6.13 -8.65
CA LYS A 149 3.09 6.52 -7.61
C LYS A 149 1.77 5.82 -7.86
N VAL A 150 1.28 5.10 -6.87
CA VAL A 150 -0.08 4.57 -6.81
C VAL A 150 -0.65 4.93 -5.46
N GLU A 151 -1.88 5.39 -5.40
CA GLU A 151 -2.56 5.76 -4.16
C GLU A 151 -4.03 5.41 -4.27
N VAL A 152 -4.56 4.73 -3.25
CA VAL A 152 -5.99 4.41 -3.15
C VAL A 152 -6.57 5.05 -1.91
N ILE A 153 -7.52 5.95 -2.08
CA ILE A 153 -8.30 6.52 -0.99
C ILE A 153 -9.65 5.79 -0.95
N THR A 154 -10.00 5.28 0.22
CA THR A 154 -11.23 4.53 0.46
C THR A 154 -12.16 5.27 1.40
N ILE A 155 -13.44 5.34 1.02
CA ILE A 155 -14.55 5.75 1.89
C ILE A 155 -15.41 4.53 2.15
N GLN A 156 -15.66 4.20 3.43
CA GLN A 156 -16.38 3.01 3.84
C GLN A 156 -17.51 3.36 4.81
N PRO A 157 -18.74 3.57 4.36
CA PRO A 157 -19.91 3.48 5.23
C PRO A 157 -20.11 2.03 5.68
N THR A 158 -20.47 1.82 6.95
CA THR A 158 -20.43 0.49 7.56
C THR A 158 -21.60 0.30 8.51
N VAL A 159 -22.14 -0.91 8.55
CA VAL A 159 -23.11 -1.34 9.54
C VAL A 159 -22.59 -2.55 10.30
N SER A 160 -22.89 -2.63 11.59
CA SER A 160 -22.61 -3.78 12.43
C SER A 160 -23.88 -4.17 13.20
N TYR A 161 -24.10 -5.46 13.32
CA TYR A 161 -25.25 -6.00 14.01
C TYR A 161 -24.86 -7.06 15.04
N LYS A 162 -25.29 -6.87 16.29
CA LYS A 162 -25.13 -7.83 17.38
C LYS A 162 -26.19 -8.90 17.26
N ILE A 163 -25.82 -10.10 16.80
CA ILE A 163 -26.71 -11.25 16.65
C ILE A 163 -27.09 -11.80 18.02
N THR A 164 -26.06 -11.98 18.88
CA THR A 164 -26.17 -12.36 20.28
C THR A 164 -25.24 -11.50 21.11
N ASP A 165 -25.23 -11.63 22.43
CA ASP A 165 -24.26 -10.93 23.29
C ASP A 165 -22.79 -11.34 23.01
N LYS A 166 -22.60 -12.53 22.42
CA LYS A 166 -21.26 -13.09 22.11
C LYS A 166 -20.86 -13.00 20.63
N VAL A 167 -21.80 -12.77 19.72
CA VAL A 167 -21.56 -12.82 18.27
C VAL A 167 -22.11 -11.59 17.59
N SER A 168 -21.28 -10.93 16.81
CA SER A 168 -21.65 -9.83 15.94
C SER A 168 -21.13 -10.03 14.51
N VAL A 169 -21.77 -9.38 13.56
CA VAL A 169 -21.41 -9.33 12.16
C VAL A 169 -21.34 -7.88 11.69
N GLY A 170 -20.56 -7.62 10.67
CA GLY A 170 -20.46 -6.29 10.10
C GLY A 170 -20.26 -6.34 8.60
N PHE A 171 -20.76 -5.31 7.92
CA PHE A 171 -20.64 -5.14 6.48
C PHE A 171 -20.42 -3.66 6.13
N GLY A 172 -19.45 -3.39 5.27
CA GLY A 172 -19.18 -2.05 4.76
C GLY A 172 -18.86 -2.09 3.27
N PRO A 173 -19.72 -1.51 2.39
CA PRO A 173 -19.33 -1.23 1.02
C PRO A 173 -18.19 -0.22 1.01
N THR A 174 -17.29 -0.33 0.02
CA THR A 174 -16.17 0.58 -0.13
C THR A 174 -16.24 1.31 -1.47
N ILE A 175 -15.98 2.61 -1.44
CA ILE A 175 -15.81 3.47 -2.60
C ILE A 175 -14.32 3.80 -2.65
N ASN A 176 -13.63 3.35 -3.70
CA ASN A 176 -12.18 3.38 -3.78
C ASN A 176 -11.76 4.22 -4.97
N ARG A 177 -11.08 5.33 -4.73
CA ARG A 177 -10.47 6.18 -5.75
C ARG A 177 -9.00 5.83 -5.88
N ILE A 178 -8.57 5.42 -7.07
CA ILE A 178 -7.17 5.16 -7.39
C ILE A 178 -6.60 6.25 -8.28
N GLU A 179 -5.37 6.66 -8.01
CA GLU A 179 -4.53 7.45 -8.92
C GLU A 179 -3.21 6.72 -9.13
N GLY A 180 -2.77 6.63 -10.39
CA GLY A 180 -1.52 5.97 -10.79
C GLY A 180 -0.66 6.87 -11.66
N LYS A 181 0.67 6.89 -11.40
CA LYS A 181 1.66 7.55 -12.25
C LYS A 181 2.89 6.67 -12.35
N LEU A 182 3.34 6.41 -13.57
CA LEU A 182 4.52 5.59 -13.85
C LEU A 182 5.43 6.35 -14.81
N ASN A 183 6.70 6.54 -14.42
CA ASN A 183 7.71 7.13 -15.26
C ASN A 183 8.81 6.09 -15.55
N SER A 184 9.32 6.11 -16.77
CA SER A 184 10.49 5.36 -17.19
C SER A 184 11.17 6.07 -18.37
N ASN A 185 12.34 5.59 -18.77
CA ASN A 185 12.98 6.02 -19.97
C ASN A 185 12.98 4.90 -21.02
N LEU A 186 12.96 5.27 -22.28
CA LEU A 186 13.32 4.38 -23.38
C LEU A 186 14.72 4.75 -23.85
N THR A 187 15.55 3.76 -24.14
CA THR A 187 16.88 4.03 -24.70
C THR A 187 16.83 4.04 -26.23
N ALA A 188 17.37 5.07 -26.82
CA ALA A 188 17.71 5.12 -28.25
C ALA A 188 19.19 4.88 -28.50
N GLY A 189 19.96 4.46 -27.49
CA GLY A 189 21.41 4.28 -27.58
C GLY A 189 21.88 3.34 -28.69
N ALA A 190 21.12 2.27 -28.97
CA ALA A 190 21.38 1.36 -30.08
C ALA A 190 21.26 2.04 -31.46
N PHE A 191 20.63 3.21 -31.54
CA PHE A 191 20.40 4.00 -32.75
C PHE A 191 21.15 5.34 -32.72
N GLY A 192 22.14 5.49 -31.82
CA GLY A 192 22.89 6.73 -31.65
C GLY A 192 22.10 7.89 -31.05
N GLY A 193 21.03 7.59 -30.31
CA GLY A 193 20.16 8.56 -29.65
C GLY A 193 20.37 8.61 -28.13
N GLY A 194 19.75 9.61 -27.50
CA GLY A 194 19.67 9.74 -26.04
C GLY A 194 18.47 8.98 -25.47
N ASP A 195 18.16 9.30 -24.21
CA ASP A 195 17.00 8.76 -23.51
C ASP A 195 15.73 9.52 -23.90
N ALA A 196 14.65 8.80 -24.16
CA ALA A 196 13.31 9.35 -24.23
C ALA A 196 12.60 9.12 -22.91
N GLN A 197 11.88 10.13 -22.41
CA GLN A 197 11.07 10.01 -21.22
C GLN A 197 9.67 9.51 -21.58
N VAL A 198 9.18 8.53 -20.82
CA VAL A 198 7.80 8.02 -20.90
C VAL A 198 7.12 8.27 -19.56
N LYS A 199 6.02 9.00 -19.59
CA LYS A 199 5.15 9.25 -18.43
C LYS A 199 3.78 8.64 -18.72
N VAL A 200 3.28 7.86 -17.78
CA VAL A 200 1.93 7.28 -17.81
C VAL A 200 1.21 7.78 -16.57
N ASP A 201 0.03 8.32 -16.74
CA ASP A 201 -0.87 8.68 -15.65
C ASP A 201 -2.28 8.18 -15.94
N GLY A 202 -3.04 7.92 -14.88
CA GLY A 202 -4.42 7.50 -14.99
C GLY A 202 -5.08 7.38 -13.63
N ASP A 203 -6.41 7.39 -13.64
CA ASP A 203 -7.23 7.30 -12.45
C ASP A 203 -8.54 6.56 -12.70
N ASP A 204 -9.16 6.08 -11.63
CA ASP A 204 -10.47 5.42 -11.66
C ASP A 204 -11.14 5.42 -10.28
N THR A 205 -12.43 5.15 -10.25
CA THR A 205 -13.20 4.92 -9.03
C THR A 205 -13.92 3.59 -9.14
N ALA A 206 -13.65 2.69 -8.22
CA ALA A 206 -14.23 1.35 -8.20
C ALA A 206 -14.79 1.00 -6.80
N TYR A 207 -15.58 -0.06 -6.76
CA TYR A 207 -16.32 -0.46 -5.57
C TYR A 207 -15.88 -1.82 -5.09
N GLY A 208 -15.91 -1.99 -3.76
CA GLY A 208 -15.66 -3.24 -3.08
C GLY A 208 -16.50 -3.33 -1.81
N PHE A 209 -16.15 -4.25 -0.94
CA PHE A 209 -16.79 -4.39 0.36
C PHE A 209 -15.88 -5.09 1.37
N ASN A 210 -16.14 -4.83 2.65
CA ASN A 210 -15.57 -5.54 3.78
C ASN A 210 -16.68 -6.21 4.56
N VAL A 211 -16.43 -7.43 5.02
CA VAL A 211 -17.37 -8.18 5.87
C VAL A 211 -16.59 -8.81 7.01
N GLY A 212 -17.20 -8.83 8.20
CA GLY A 212 -16.56 -9.39 9.36
C GLY A 212 -17.49 -10.09 10.32
N VAL A 213 -16.89 -10.98 11.09
CA VAL A 213 -17.51 -11.69 12.21
C VAL A 213 -16.63 -11.53 13.44
N LEU A 214 -17.24 -11.27 14.58
CA LEU A 214 -16.58 -11.21 15.88
C LEU A 214 -17.34 -12.09 16.85
N ALA A 215 -16.63 -12.99 17.54
CA ALA A 215 -17.22 -13.96 18.44
C ALA A 215 -16.42 -14.11 19.73
N ASP A 216 -17.08 -13.98 20.87
CA ASP A 216 -16.53 -14.37 22.17
C ASP A 216 -16.68 -15.87 22.35
N LEU A 217 -15.57 -16.59 22.21
CA LEU A 217 -15.50 -18.05 22.39
C LEU A 217 -15.61 -18.41 23.87
N THR A 218 -14.99 -17.60 24.70
CA THR A 218 -15.11 -17.63 26.17
C THR A 218 -15.21 -16.19 26.68
N ASP A 219 -15.30 -15.98 27.98
CA ASP A 219 -15.31 -14.63 28.57
C ASP A 219 -13.94 -13.92 28.41
N ASP A 220 -12.85 -14.67 28.16
CA ASP A 220 -11.50 -14.15 28.00
C ASP A 220 -10.92 -14.32 26.58
N LEU A 221 -11.57 -15.07 25.71
CA LEU A 221 -11.08 -15.35 24.35
C LEU A 221 -12.06 -14.89 23.29
N THR A 222 -11.64 -13.93 22.48
CA THR A 222 -12.35 -13.42 21.33
C THR A 222 -11.68 -13.87 20.05
N PHE A 223 -12.46 -14.32 19.08
CA PHE A 223 -12.09 -14.61 17.71
C PHE A 223 -12.68 -13.58 16.77
N GLY A 224 -11.89 -13.11 15.81
CA GLY A 224 -12.33 -12.24 14.74
C GLY A 224 -11.91 -12.79 13.37
N LEU A 225 -12.78 -12.60 12.39
CA LEU A 225 -12.54 -12.93 10.99
C LEU A 225 -13.04 -11.76 10.13
N THR A 226 -12.18 -11.29 9.22
CA THR A 226 -12.53 -10.21 8.29
C THR A 226 -12.12 -10.59 6.89
N TYR A 227 -12.99 -10.30 5.92
CA TYR A 227 -12.72 -10.42 4.50
C TYR A 227 -12.83 -9.04 3.84
N HIS A 228 -11.78 -8.63 3.14
CA HIS A 228 -11.74 -7.47 2.26
C HIS A 228 -11.83 -7.97 0.82
N SER A 229 -12.82 -7.49 0.06
CA SER A 229 -13.00 -7.91 -1.32
C SER A 229 -11.91 -7.37 -2.24
N LYS A 230 -11.65 -8.06 -3.35
CA LYS A 230 -10.89 -7.47 -4.46
C LYS A 230 -11.57 -6.22 -4.98
N VAL A 231 -10.78 -5.30 -5.52
CA VAL A 231 -11.28 -4.12 -6.23
C VAL A 231 -10.64 -4.08 -7.61
N SER A 232 -11.47 -4.05 -8.66
CA SER A 232 -11.02 -4.03 -10.06
C SER A 232 -11.23 -2.64 -10.64
N TYR A 233 -10.16 -2.05 -11.15
CA TYR A 233 -10.13 -0.73 -11.74
C TYR A 233 -9.88 -0.80 -13.25
N LYS A 234 -10.43 0.18 -13.97
CA LYS A 234 -10.09 0.48 -15.34
C LYS A 234 -9.59 1.92 -15.40
N LEU A 235 -8.31 2.11 -15.06
CA LEU A 235 -7.70 3.43 -15.10
C LEU A 235 -7.71 3.95 -16.54
N LYS A 236 -8.07 5.23 -16.67
CA LYS A 236 -8.01 5.97 -17.92
C LYS A 236 -7.12 7.18 -17.73
N GLY A 237 -6.31 7.48 -18.73
CA GLY A 237 -5.39 8.59 -18.67
C GLY A 237 -4.56 8.71 -19.93
N HIS A 238 -3.28 9.04 -19.78
CA HIS A 238 -2.42 9.35 -20.91
C HIS A 238 -1.03 8.74 -20.76
N THR A 239 -0.44 8.42 -21.90
CA THR A 239 1.00 8.16 -22.04
C THR A 239 1.63 9.30 -22.82
N GLU A 240 2.61 9.99 -22.23
CA GLU A 240 3.37 11.05 -22.87
C GLU A 240 4.81 10.59 -23.12
N VAL A 241 5.26 10.71 -24.36
CA VAL A 241 6.65 10.41 -24.76
C VAL A 241 7.33 11.70 -25.22
N THR A 242 8.48 11.99 -24.64
CA THR A 242 9.27 13.19 -24.98
C THR A 242 10.74 12.86 -25.11
N GLY A 243 11.45 13.59 -25.97
CA GLY A 243 12.90 13.46 -26.17
C GLY A 243 13.33 12.25 -27.00
N ALA A 244 12.40 11.53 -27.63
CA ALA A 244 12.75 10.46 -28.56
C ALA A 244 13.40 11.05 -29.82
N GLY A 245 14.63 10.60 -30.12
CA GLY A 245 15.41 11.11 -31.24
C GLY A 245 16.81 10.48 -31.32
N SER A 246 17.56 10.87 -32.33
CA SER A 246 18.94 10.40 -32.58
C SER A 246 19.79 11.50 -33.23
N ALA A 247 21.11 11.44 -33.01
CA ALA A 247 22.05 12.29 -33.75
C ALA A 247 22.09 11.94 -35.25
N ASN A 248 21.72 10.70 -35.62
CA ASN A 248 21.58 10.29 -37.01
C ASN A 248 20.27 10.81 -37.58
N PRO A 249 20.22 11.62 -38.66
CA PRO A 249 19.02 12.23 -39.20
C PRO A 249 17.92 11.22 -39.57
N THR A 250 18.29 10.06 -40.13
CA THR A 250 17.34 9.01 -40.52
C THR A 250 16.66 8.39 -39.30
N PHE A 251 17.43 8.03 -38.28
CA PHE A 251 16.88 7.53 -37.03
C PHE A 251 16.15 8.61 -36.24
N ASN A 252 16.59 9.86 -36.28
CA ASN A 252 15.88 10.98 -35.66
C ASN A 252 14.48 11.18 -36.24
N ALA A 253 14.33 11.15 -37.56
CA ALA A 253 13.03 11.24 -38.19
C ALA A 253 12.10 10.06 -37.83
N LEU A 254 12.69 8.87 -37.63
CA LEU A 254 11.97 7.67 -37.24
C LEU A 254 11.54 7.70 -35.77
N LEU A 255 12.51 7.89 -34.86
CA LEU A 255 12.29 7.89 -33.41
C LEU A 255 11.48 9.10 -32.95
N GLY A 256 11.64 10.25 -33.64
CA GLY A 256 10.88 11.46 -33.36
C GLY A 256 9.36 11.28 -33.48
N ARG A 257 8.91 10.29 -34.26
CA ARG A 257 7.48 9.93 -34.38
C ARG A 257 6.89 9.34 -33.11
N LEU A 258 7.73 8.85 -32.16
CA LEU A 258 7.28 8.36 -30.87
C LEU A 258 6.88 9.50 -29.92
N ASN A 259 7.41 10.73 -30.15
CA ASN A 259 7.04 11.86 -29.31
C ASN A 259 5.56 12.21 -29.51
N GLY A 260 4.85 12.34 -28.40
CA GLY A 260 3.43 12.66 -28.43
C GLY A 260 2.74 12.31 -27.13
N LYS A 261 1.46 12.63 -27.11
CA LYS A 261 0.54 12.27 -26.03
C LYS A 261 -0.52 11.34 -26.61
N TYR A 262 -0.67 10.19 -25.98
CA TYR A 262 -1.55 9.10 -26.42
C TYR A 262 -2.57 8.82 -25.32
N ASP A 263 -3.82 8.62 -25.69
CA ASP A 263 -4.83 8.16 -24.73
C ASP A 263 -4.51 6.74 -24.31
N GLY A 264 -4.49 6.49 -23.01
CA GLY A 264 -4.09 5.22 -22.44
C GLY A 264 -5.12 4.65 -21.47
N SER A 265 -5.16 3.33 -21.38
CA SER A 265 -5.94 2.63 -20.37
C SER A 265 -5.17 1.47 -19.75
N LEU A 266 -5.54 1.13 -18.50
CA LEU A 266 -4.92 0.07 -17.73
C LEU A 266 -5.97 -0.62 -16.87
N ASN A 267 -6.06 -1.95 -16.97
CA ASN A 267 -6.85 -2.76 -16.06
C ASN A 267 -5.98 -3.23 -14.89
N LEU A 268 -6.39 -2.91 -13.66
CA LEU A 268 -5.69 -3.30 -12.44
C LEU A 268 -6.69 -3.90 -11.44
N THR A 269 -6.37 -5.07 -10.89
CA THR A 269 -7.16 -5.66 -9.81
C THR A 269 -6.30 -5.75 -8.56
N LEU A 270 -6.66 -4.98 -7.52
CA LEU A 270 -6.09 -5.12 -6.19
C LEU A 270 -6.69 -6.33 -5.47
N PRO A 271 -5.89 -7.07 -4.69
CA PRO A 271 -6.28 -8.37 -4.18
C PRO A 271 -7.34 -8.32 -3.10
N GLU A 272 -8.11 -9.39 -2.97
CA GLU A 272 -8.82 -9.73 -1.76
C GLU A 272 -7.87 -10.21 -0.66
N SER A 273 -8.26 -10.00 0.60
CA SER A 273 -7.55 -10.52 1.76
C SER A 273 -8.50 -11.01 2.85
N THR A 274 -8.01 -11.93 3.66
CA THR A 274 -8.72 -12.46 4.83
C THR A 274 -7.80 -12.37 6.02
N ASP A 275 -8.26 -11.72 7.08
CA ASP A 275 -7.57 -11.64 8.37
C ASP A 275 -8.35 -12.44 9.41
N ALA A 276 -7.65 -13.31 10.14
CA ALA A 276 -8.18 -14.05 11.27
C ALA A 276 -7.28 -13.79 12.48
N SER A 277 -7.87 -13.39 13.59
CA SER A 277 -7.09 -13.15 14.80
C SER A 277 -7.83 -13.55 16.08
N PHE A 278 -7.02 -13.70 17.14
CA PHE A 278 -7.45 -13.97 18.49
C PHE A 278 -6.99 -12.86 19.42
N THR A 279 -7.87 -12.49 20.33
CA THR A 279 -7.56 -11.64 21.48
C THR A 279 -7.84 -12.46 22.73
N TYR A 280 -6.80 -12.67 23.57
CA TYR A 280 -6.88 -13.44 24.81
C TYR A 280 -6.53 -12.57 26.01
N ARG A 281 -7.49 -12.36 26.91
CA ARG A 281 -7.29 -11.69 28.19
C ARG A 281 -6.72 -12.69 29.18
N LEU A 282 -5.38 -12.67 29.35
CA LEU A 282 -4.67 -13.57 30.25
C LEU A 282 -5.03 -13.30 31.70
N ASN A 283 -5.18 -12.05 32.08
CA ASN A 283 -5.62 -11.55 33.38
C ASN A 283 -6.07 -10.08 33.27
N ASN A 284 -6.25 -9.38 34.38
CA ASN A 284 -6.69 -7.98 34.38
C ASN A 284 -5.71 -7.01 33.72
N ASP A 285 -4.41 -7.34 33.70
CA ASP A 285 -3.34 -6.45 33.23
C ASP A 285 -2.83 -6.84 31.83
N TRP A 286 -2.88 -8.13 31.48
CA TRP A 286 -2.28 -8.65 30.25
C TRP A 286 -3.33 -9.14 29.24
N THR A 287 -3.23 -8.63 28.02
CA THR A 287 -3.95 -9.11 26.84
C THR A 287 -2.95 -9.55 25.79
N LEU A 288 -3.16 -10.74 25.22
CA LEU A 288 -2.31 -11.33 24.18
C LEU A 288 -3.09 -11.34 22.86
N TYR A 289 -2.36 -11.18 21.77
CA TYR A 289 -2.91 -11.15 20.41
C TYR A 289 -2.15 -12.09 19.49
N ALA A 290 -2.87 -12.80 18.62
CA ALA A 290 -2.29 -13.58 17.54
C ALA A 290 -3.14 -13.41 16.29
N GLY A 291 -2.51 -13.20 15.15
CA GLY A 291 -3.21 -12.98 13.89
C GLY A 291 -2.49 -13.60 12.70
N ALA A 292 -3.28 -13.92 11.68
CA ALA A 292 -2.82 -14.36 10.38
C ALA A 292 -3.64 -13.68 9.28
N THR A 293 -2.96 -13.17 8.26
CA THR A 293 -3.59 -12.52 7.11
C THR A 293 -3.18 -13.24 5.84
N TRP A 294 -4.16 -13.74 5.08
CA TRP A 294 -3.95 -14.23 3.73
C TRP A 294 -4.28 -13.13 2.73
N THR A 295 -3.41 -12.92 1.74
CA THR A 295 -3.63 -11.96 0.65
C THR A 295 -3.42 -12.64 -0.70
N ARG A 296 -4.40 -12.51 -1.60
CA ARG A 296 -4.37 -13.12 -2.93
C ARG A 296 -3.62 -12.27 -3.93
N TRP A 297 -2.31 -12.12 -3.73
CA TRP A 297 -1.45 -11.35 -4.60
C TRP A 297 -1.30 -11.93 -6.02
N SER A 298 -1.68 -13.19 -6.24
CA SER A 298 -1.76 -13.79 -7.58
C SER A 298 -2.76 -13.10 -8.53
N ARG A 299 -3.50 -12.09 -8.05
CA ARG A 299 -4.27 -11.15 -8.90
C ARG A 299 -3.37 -10.24 -9.72
N LEU A 300 -2.14 -9.99 -9.26
CA LEU A 300 -1.19 -9.10 -9.91
C LEU A 300 -0.11 -9.93 -10.64
N GLN A 301 -0.48 -10.46 -11.81
CA GLN A 301 0.43 -11.22 -12.66
C GLN A 301 1.19 -10.28 -13.61
N SER A 302 0.48 -9.36 -14.24
CA SER A 302 1.05 -8.34 -15.12
C SER A 302 0.19 -7.07 -15.07
N ILE A 303 0.80 -5.97 -15.47
CA ILE A 303 0.12 -4.70 -15.74
C ILE A 303 0.38 -4.36 -17.20
N THR A 304 -0.69 -4.13 -17.98
CA THR A 304 -0.60 -3.75 -19.38
C THR A 304 -1.26 -2.39 -19.58
N VAL A 305 -0.48 -1.44 -20.07
CA VAL A 305 -0.97 -0.13 -20.54
C VAL A 305 -1.25 -0.25 -22.02
N GLU A 306 -2.49 -0.05 -22.41
CA GLU A 306 -2.94 0.00 -23.81
C GLU A 306 -3.04 1.46 -24.24
N ASN A 307 -2.30 1.85 -25.29
CA ASN A 307 -2.25 3.22 -25.80
C ASN A 307 -2.85 3.29 -27.21
N GLU A 308 -3.75 4.23 -27.43
CA GLU A 308 -4.39 4.44 -28.72
C GLU A 308 -3.60 5.42 -29.61
N GLY A 309 -3.63 5.22 -30.92
CA GLY A 309 -3.03 6.13 -31.90
C GLY A 309 -1.51 6.15 -31.94
N THR A 310 -0.83 5.20 -31.31
CA THR A 310 0.63 5.11 -31.29
C THR A 310 1.20 4.74 -32.66
N PRO A 311 2.37 5.31 -33.07
CA PRO A 311 2.98 5.02 -34.35
C PRO A 311 3.57 3.61 -34.40
N THR A 312 3.37 2.90 -35.50
CA THR A 312 4.09 1.68 -35.82
C THR A 312 5.41 2.05 -36.51
N LEU A 313 6.52 1.59 -35.97
CA LEU A 313 7.86 1.77 -36.53
C LEU A 313 8.34 0.49 -37.21
N PRO A 314 9.38 0.54 -38.07
CA PRO A 314 10.01 -0.67 -38.58
C PRO A 314 10.56 -1.59 -37.51
N ALA A 315 10.68 -2.88 -37.80
CA ALA A 315 11.37 -3.82 -36.92
C ALA A 315 12.82 -3.36 -36.65
N PRO A 316 13.35 -3.57 -35.42
CA PRO A 316 12.79 -4.34 -34.29
C PRO A 316 11.87 -3.54 -33.35
N ILE A 317 11.61 -2.26 -33.60
CA ILE A 317 10.82 -1.41 -32.69
C ILE A 317 9.32 -1.76 -32.75
N GLY A 318 8.75 -1.83 -33.97
CA GLY A 318 7.34 -2.16 -34.16
C GLY A 318 6.39 -1.14 -33.50
N ASN A 319 5.28 -1.61 -32.93
CA ASN A 319 4.32 -0.80 -32.15
C ASN A 319 4.44 -1.06 -30.65
N ARG A 320 5.65 -0.97 -30.09
CA ARG A 320 5.91 -1.25 -28.67
C ARG A 320 5.28 -0.26 -27.70
N LEU A 321 4.86 0.92 -28.17
CA LEU A 321 4.12 1.87 -27.34
C LEU A 321 2.63 1.56 -27.29
N GLY A 322 2.07 0.85 -28.27
CA GLY A 322 0.65 0.52 -28.30
C GLY A 322 0.22 -0.37 -27.14
N GLU A 323 1.11 -1.26 -26.73
CA GLU A 323 0.91 -2.14 -25.59
C GLU A 323 2.21 -2.26 -24.81
N VAL A 324 2.21 -1.78 -23.56
CA VAL A 324 3.37 -1.82 -22.66
C VAL A 324 3.03 -2.70 -21.46
N THR A 325 3.57 -3.91 -21.45
CA THR A 325 3.36 -4.87 -20.37
C THR A 325 4.54 -4.93 -19.44
N GLU A 326 4.26 -4.96 -18.15
CA GLU A 326 5.21 -5.25 -17.08
C GLU A 326 4.75 -6.47 -16.29
N GLU A 327 5.58 -7.52 -16.27
CA GLU A 327 5.32 -8.76 -15.56
C GLU A 327 5.67 -8.62 -14.07
N PHE A 328 4.79 -9.09 -13.20
CA PHE A 328 4.97 -9.12 -11.75
C PHE A 328 5.06 -10.56 -11.24
N ASN A 329 4.24 -11.47 -11.73
CA ASN A 329 4.18 -12.90 -11.37
C ASN A 329 4.06 -13.12 -9.85
N TRP A 330 3.24 -12.29 -9.18
CA TRP A 330 3.08 -12.33 -7.74
C TRP A 330 2.32 -13.57 -7.29
N LYS A 331 2.65 -14.06 -6.09
CA LYS A 331 2.08 -15.24 -5.44
C LYS A 331 1.31 -14.84 -4.19
N ASP A 332 0.32 -15.64 -3.83
CA ASP A 332 -0.43 -15.47 -2.59
C ASP A 332 0.50 -15.58 -1.37
N THR A 333 0.25 -14.75 -0.36
CA THR A 333 1.06 -14.73 0.86
C THR A 333 0.21 -14.94 2.12
N TRP A 334 0.88 -15.44 3.16
CA TRP A 334 0.39 -15.49 4.52
C TRP A 334 1.32 -14.69 5.43
N SER A 335 0.77 -13.68 6.08
CA SER A 335 1.47 -12.90 7.10
C SER A 335 1.02 -13.34 8.48
N TYR A 336 1.91 -13.28 9.47
CA TYR A 336 1.62 -13.69 10.84
C TYR A 336 2.10 -12.62 11.81
N ALA A 337 1.32 -12.39 12.86
CA ALA A 337 1.64 -11.42 13.89
C ALA A 337 1.33 -11.94 15.29
N LEU A 338 2.17 -11.56 16.25
CA LEU A 338 1.98 -11.77 17.68
C LEU A 338 2.12 -10.43 18.39
N GLY A 339 1.30 -10.22 19.41
CA GLY A 339 1.34 -8.98 20.19
C GLY A 339 0.88 -9.17 21.63
N ALA A 340 1.20 -8.19 22.45
CA ALA A 340 0.75 -8.12 23.84
C ALA A 340 0.44 -6.67 24.22
N ALA A 341 -0.52 -6.49 25.10
CA ALA A 341 -0.80 -5.24 25.78
C ALA A 341 -0.73 -5.44 27.29
N TYR A 342 -0.15 -4.48 27.99
CA TYR A 342 -0.03 -4.44 29.45
C TYR A 342 -0.71 -3.17 29.98
N GLN A 343 -1.78 -3.34 30.76
CA GLN A 343 -2.45 -2.25 31.47
C GLN A 343 -1.61 -1.84 32.68
N LEU A 344 -0.80 -0.79 32.52
CA LEU A 344 0.10 -0.31 33.57
C LEU A 344 -0.68 0.29 34.75
N ASN A 345 -1.74 1.01 34.45
CA ASN A 345 -2.70 1.59 35.38
C ASN A 345 -3.97 2.00 34.61
N PRO A 346 -5.03 2.53 35.24
CA PRO A 346 -6.28 2.86 34.53
C PRO A 346 -6.13 3.86 33.37
N GLN A 347 -5.05 4.63 33.32
CA GLN A 347 -4.81 5.64 32.28
C GLN A 347 -3.82 5.20 31.21
N TRP A 348 -2.97 4.20 31.47
CA TRP A 348 -1.87 3.85 30.58
C TRP A 348 -1.91 2.37 30.20
N VAL A 349 -1.86 2.12 28.90
CA VAL A 349 -1.63 0.79 28.31
C VAL A 349 -0.34 0.83 27.49
N LEU A 350 0.53 -0.16 27.69
CA LEU A 350 1.74 -0.38 26.89
C LEU A 350 1.52 -1.55 25.95
N ARG A 351 2.08 -1.47 24.76
CA ARG A 351 1.91 -2.49 23.72
C ARG A 351 3.26 -2.87 23.11
N ALA A 352 3.39 -4.12 22.73
CA ALA A 352 4.51 -4.60 21.93
C ALA A 352 4.01 -5.65 20.94
N GLY A 353 4.67 -5.74 19.77
CA GLY A 353 4.30 -6.70 18.76
C GLY A 353 5.44 -7.06 17.82
N MET A 354 5.28 -8.18 17.14
CA MET A 354 6.15 -8.62 16.06
C MET A 354 5.32 -9.25 14.96
N ALA A 355 5.79 -9.10 13.71
CA ALA A 355 5.16 -9.71 12.55
C ALA A 355 6.20 -10.18 11.54
N ILE A 356 5.80 -11.18 10.74
CA ILE A 356 6.50 -11.62 9.55
C ILE A 356 5.55 -11.53 8.37
N ASP A 357 6.04 -11.00 7.25
CA ASP A 357 5.24 -10.73 6.07
C ASP A 357 6.06 -11.09 4.81
N PRO A 358 5.87 -12.33 4.28
CA PRO A 358 6.62 -12.80 3.12
C PRO A 358 6.33 -11.96 1.87
N SER A 359 7.36 -11.75 1.07
CA SER A 359 7.26 -11.08 -0.22
C SER A 359 6.37 -11.87 -1.19
N PRO A 360 5.46 -11.21 -1.92
CA PRO A 360 4.67 -11.89 -2.95
C PRO A 360 5.49 -12.24 -4.20
N VAL A 361 6.73 -11.75 -4.32
CA VAL A 361 7.55 -11.90 -5.53
C VAL A 361 8.91 -12.50 -5.25
N ASP A 362 9.32 -13.44 -6.10
CA ASP A 362 10.66 -14.02 -6.06
C ASP A 362 11.70 -13.09 -6.71
N ASN A 363 12.99 -13.33 -6.41
CA ASN A 363 14.09 -12.53 -6.98
C ASN A 363 14.17 -12.56 -8.52
N ALA A 364 13.63 -13.60 -9.17
CA ALA A 364 13.61 -13.74 -10.63
C ALA A 364 12.65 -12.73 -11.31
N ASP A 365 11.54 -12.43 -10.64
CA ASP A 365 10.46 -11.59 -11.19
C ASP A 365 10.44 -10.17 -10.60
N ARG A 366 11.23 -9.93 -9.54
CA ARG A 366 11.26 -8.63 -8.85
C ARG A 366 11.76 -7.54 -9.77
N ASN A 367 11.04 -6.41 -9.79
CA ASN A 367 11.39 -5.24 -10.59
C ASN A 367 11.85 -4.05 -9.71
N VAL A 368 12.34 -3.00 -10.35
CA VAL A 368 12.83 -1.80 -9.67
C VAL A 368 11.72 -0.93 -9.08
N ARG A 369 10.48 -1.08 -9.55
CA ARG A 369 9.34 -0.25 -9.10
C ARG A 369 8.87 -0.66 -7.71
N VAL A 370 8.94 -1.98 -7.42
CA VAL A 370 8.50 -2.58 -6.15
C VAL A 370 9.59 -3.57 -5.68
N PRO A 371 10.77 -3.08 -5.27
CA PRO A 371 11.88 -3.93 -4.83
C PRO A 371 11.68 -4.38 -3.38
N VAL A 372 10.62 -5.14 -3.10
CA VAL A 372 10.22 -5.59 -1.75
C VAL A 372 10.68 -7.01 -1.47
N GLY A 373 11.11 -7.28 -0.23
CA GLY A 373 11.55 -8.57 0.26
C GLY A 373 10.66 -9.15 1.34
N ASP A 374 11.13 -10.22 1.98
CA ASP A 374 10.48 -10.77 3.17
C ASP A 374 10.67 -9.81 4.33
N ARG A 375 9.56 -9.33 4.88
CA ARG A 375 9.55 -8.32 5.93
C ARG A 375 9.45 -8.94 7.31
N LYS A 376 10.22 -8.36 8.22
CA LYS A 376 10.07 -8.54 9.66
C LYS A 376 9.76 -7.19 10.29
N THR A 377 8.85 -7.20 11.25
CA THR A 377 8.41 -5.99 11.96
C THR A 377 8.54 -6.21 13.46
N PHE A 378 9.02 -5.21 14.15
CA PHE A 378 8.94 -5.08 15.59
C PHE A 378 8.28 -3.74 15.91
N SER A 379 7.33 -3.73 16.84
CA SER A 379 6.61 -2.51 17.23
C SER A 379 6.48 -2.37 18.75
N LEU A 380 6.38 -1.10 19.15
CA LEU A 380 6.05 -0.68 20.51
C LEU A 380 4.95 0.37 20.43
N GLY A 381 4.08 0.43 21.43
CA GLY A 381 3.03 1.41 21.51
C GLY A 381 2.66 1.77 22.95
N ALA A 382 2.04 2.93 23.10
CA ALA A 382 1.46 3.36 24.35
C ALA A 382 0.14 4.09 24.09
N GLY A 383 -0.88 3.79 24.90
CA GLY A 383 -2.14 4.51 24.93
C GLY A 383 -2.28 5.24 26.26
N TRP A 384 -2.60 6.54 26.19
CA TRP A 384 -2.85 7.38 27.35
C TRP A 384 -4.29 7.89 27.35
N SER A 385 -5.03 7.55 28.38
CA SER A 385 -6.42 7.98 28.60
C SER A 385 -6.48 8.96 29.80
N PRO A 386 -6.24 10.26 29.57
CA PRO A 386 -6.31 11.27 30.64
C PRO A 386 -7.72 11.40 31.22
N THR A 387 -8.74 11.12 30.42
CA THR A 387 -10.15 11.04 30.81
C THR A 387 -10.78 9.78 30.22
N LYS A 388 -12.02 9.46 30.61
CA LYS A 388 -12.76 8.33 30.04
C LYS A 388 -13.15 8.56 28.56
N GLU A 389 -13.31 9.81 28.20
CA GLU A 389 -13.74 10.23 26.86
C GLU A 389 -12.57 10.26 25.86
N MET A 390 -11.33 10.48 26.32
CA MET A 390 -10.19 10.73 25.45
C MET A 390 -9.09 9.69 25.61
N THR A 391 -8.59 9.17 24.50
CA THR A 391 -7.38 8.34 24.45
C THR A 391 -6.45 8.89 23.37
N ILE A 392 -5.16 9.00 23.70
CA ILE A 392 -4.09 9.33 22.76
C ILE A 392 -3.21 8.09 22.64
N ASP A 393 -3.12 7.53 21.45
CA ASP A 393 -2.21 6.43 21.15
C ASP A 393 -1.00 6.92 20.37
N VAL A 394 0.17 6.43 20.74
CA VAL A 394 1.41 6.61 20.00
C VAL A 394 2.05 5.26 19.77
N ALA A 395 2.66 5.06 18.60
CA ALA A 395 3.35 3.81 18.28
C ALA A 395 4.60 4.07 17.45
N TYR A 396 5.56 3.18 17.61
CA TYR A 396 6.75 3.08 16.79
C TYR A 396 6.84 1.67 16.21
N ALA A 397 7.20 1.56 14.95
CA ALA A 397 7.50 0.30 14.29
C ALA A 397 8.85 0.39 13.56
N TYR A 398 9.64 -0.67 13.65
CA TYR A 398 10.83 -0.88 12.84
C TYR A 398 10.61 -2.09 11.94
N LEU A 399 10.84 -1.88 10.65
CA LEU A 399 10.67 -2.87 9.61
C LEU A 399 12.01 -3.06 8.89
N TRP A 400 12.31 -4.30 8.53
CA TRP A 400 13.47 -4.61 7.68
C TRP A 400 13.16 -5.78 6.77
N GLU A 401 13.85 -5.85 5.65
CA GLU A 401 13.65 -6.85 4.60
C GLU A 401 14.96 -7.53 4.25
N ASP A 402 14.90 -8.85 4.08
CA ASP A 402 16.06 -9.66 3.74
C ASP A 402 16.03 -10.06 2.25
N ASN A 403 17.24 -10.25 1.67
CA ASN A 403 17.44 -10.90 0.37
C ASN A 403 16.75 -10.24 -0.84
N VAL A 404 16.64 -8.94 -0.87
CA VAL A 404 16.01 -8.21 -1.98
C VAL A 404 17.00 -8.10 -3.15
N LYS A 405 16.77 -8.84 -4.22
CA LYS A 405 17.56 -8.78 -5.45
C LYS A 405 16.66 -8.48 -6.63
N VAL A 406 17.14 -7.60 -7.50
CA VAL A 406 16.54 -7.31 -8.80
C VAL A 406 17.48 -7.80 -9.88
N ASN A 407 16.95 -8.54 -10.86
CA ASN A 407 17.70 -9.05 -12.01
C ASN A 407 16.83 -8.98 -13.26
N ARG A 408 16.96 -7.88 -14.02
CA ARG A 408 16.17 -7.65 -15.22
C ARG A 408 17.05 -7.65 -16.45
N ALA A 409 16.71 -8.50 -17.42
CA ALA A 409 17.42 -8.59 -18.69
C ALA A 409 17.14 -7.35 -19.58
N PRO A 410 18.10 -6.91 -20.41
CA PRO A 410 17.88 -5.85 -21.38
C PRO A 410 17.07 -6.34 -22.59
N ASP A 411 16.37 -5.41 -23.24
CA ASP A 411 15.82 -5.56 -24.58
C ASP A 411 16.21 -4.38 -25.48
N ALA A 412 15.67 -4.31 -26.71
CA ALA A 412 16.07 -3.31 -27.71
C ALA A 412 15.83 -1.85 -27.27
N LEU A 413 14.83 -1.59 -26.39
CA LEU A 413 14.44 -0.26 -25.92
C LEU A 413 14.56 -0.10 -24.40
N ARG A 414 14.83 -1.19 -23.67
CA ARG A 414 14.98 -1.20 -22.22
C ARG A 414 16.35 -1.75 -21.85
N GLY A 415 17.13 -0.97 -21.12
CA GLY A 415 18.34 -1.47 -20.49
C GLY A 415 18.01 -2.51 -19.42
N GLY A 416 18.87 -3.51 -19.24
CA GLY A 416 18.81 -4.44 -18.12
C GLY A 416 19.35 -3.80 -16.84
N TYR A 417 18.97 -4.37 -15.68
CA TYR A 417 19.40 -3.87 -14.38
C TYR A 417 19.54 -5.01 -13.37
N ASN A 418 20.65 -5.01 -12.65
CA ASN A 418 20.92 -5.93 -11.54
C ASN A 418 21.32 -5.11 -10.33
N ALA A 419 20.76 -5.46 -9.16
CA ALA A 419 21.12 -4.83 -7.88
C ALA A 419 20.69 -5.68 -6.70
N LYS A 420 21.27 -5.38 -5.54
CA LYS A 420 20.79 -5.80 -4.23
C LYS A 420 20.27 -4.59 -3.48
N TYR A 421 19.16 -4.75 -2.79
CA TYR A 421 18.55 -3.70 -1.97
C TYR A 421 18.57 -4.15 -0.51
N ASP A 422 19.05 -3.28 0.38
CA ASP A 422 18.88 -3.42 1.82
C ASP A 422 17.82 -2.40 2.24
N ASN A 423 16.63 -2.89 2.56
CA ASN A 423 15.47 -2.09 2.88
C ASN A 423 15.18 -2.09 4.37
N SER A 424 14.96 -0.91 4.92
CA SER A 424 14.42 -0.76 6.28
C SER A 424 13.49 0.44 6.34
N ALA A 425 12.62 0.47 7.35
CA ALA A 425 11.75 1.62 7.59
C ALA A 425 11.46 1.82 9.07
N HIS A 426 11.27 3.10 9.43
CA HIS A 426 10.80 3.55 10.72
C HIS A 426 9.40 4.13 10.56
N GLY A 427 8.44 3.61 11.30
CA GLY A 427 7.08 4.13 11.38
C GLY A 427 6.85 4.81 12.73
N LEU A 428 6.24 6.00 12.72
CA LEU A 428 5.80 6.73 13.91
C LEU A 428 4.32 7.05 13.77
N GLY A 429 3.48 6.52 14.64
CA GLY A 429 2.04 6.74 14.64
C GLY A 429 1.56 7.62 15.78
N ALA A 430 0.54 8.45 15.50
CA ALA A 430 -0.23 9.16 16.52
C ALA A 430 -1.72 9.11 16.17
N GLN A 431 -2.55 8.85 17.17
CA GLN A 431 -4.01 8.75 17.03
C GLN A 431 -4.69 9.38 18.24
N LEU A 432 -5.76 10.10 18.01
CA LEU A 432 -6.70 10.58 19.01
C LEU A 432 -8.03 9.84 18.85
N THR A 433 -8.50 9.24 19.92
CA THR A 433 -9.85 8.68 20.02
C THR A 433 -10.65 9.50 21.04
N TYR A 434 -11.82 9.98 20.63
CA TYR A 434 -12.74 10.73 21.49
C TYR A 434 -14.10 10.03 21.54
N ARG A 435 -14.59 9.77 22.74
CA ARG A 435 -15.86 9.11 23.06
C ARG A 435 -16.84 10.15 23.58
N PHE A 436 -18.08 10.12 23.09
CA PHE A 436 -19.12 11.10 23.41
C PHE A 436 -20.07 10.59 24.49
#